data_17810dbca2fde9c618d220adc62b0881
#
_entry.id   17810dbca2fde9c618d220adc62b0881
#
_cell.length_a   1.000
_cell.length_b   1.000
_cell.length_c   1.000
_cell.angle_alpha   90.00
_cell.angle_beta   90.00
_cell.angle_gamma   90.00
#
_symmetry.space_group_name_H-M   'P 1'
#
loop_
_entity.id
_entity.type
_entity.pdbx_description
1 polymer ?
#
loop_
_entity_poly.entity_id
_entity_poly.type
_entity_poly.pdbx_seq_one_letter_code
_entity_poly.pdbx_strand_id
1 'polypeptide(L)'
;KGKRAEWTKAALHQALSAQFGLNTIHSEYGMTELMSQAYALSEGRFQAPPWMRVLTRDPEDPLSLVRQRTGGINIIDLANVYSCAFIGTQDLGKINSDGSFYLLGRFDHSDIRGCNLLLEA
;
A
#
# COMPACT_ATOMS: atom_id res chain seq x y z
N LYS A 1 8.03 18.73 1.62
CA LYS A 1 6.82 18.30 0.88
C LYS A 1 6.17 19.52 0.26
N GLY A 2 5.76 19.46 -1.02
CA GLY A 2 4.91 20.44 -1.68
C GLY A 2 5.58 21.50 -2.56
N LYS A 3 6.88 21.42 -2.85
CA LYS A 3 7.55 22.39 -3.74
C LYS A 3 7.72 21.96 -5.20
N ARG A 4 7.41 20.70 -5.55
CA ARG A 4 7.45 20.16 -6.92
C ARG A 4 6.27 19.23 -7.13
N ALA A 5 5.80 19.10 -8.38
CA ALA A 5 4.82 18.09 -8.76
C ALA A 5 5.36 16.71 -8.37
N GLU A 6 4.55 15.94 -7.64
CA GLU A 6 4.90 14.58 -7.25
C GLU A 6 4.82 13.67 -8.48
N TRP A 7 5.85 12.85 -8.66
CA TRP A 7 5.86 11.87 -9.74
C TRP A 7 4.96 10.70 -9.37
N THR A 8 4.24 10.17 -10.33
CA THR A 8 3.61 8.88 -10.15
C THR A 8 4.68 7.80 -9.97
N LYS A 9 4.36 6.74 -9.23
CA LYS A 9 5.29 5.64 -8.99
C LYS A 9 5.80 5.02 -10.31
N ALA A 10 4.91 4.87 -11.29
CA ALA A 10 5.25 4.36 -12.61
C ALA A 10 6.26 5.27 -13.34
N ALA A 11 6.03 6.58 -13.35
CA ALA A 11 6.94 7.55 -13.98
C ALA A 11 8.32 7.55 -13.29
N LEU A 12 8.34 7.48 -11.95
CA LEU A 12 9.59 7.39 -11.18
C LEU A 12 10.36 6.12 -11.52
N HIS A 13 9.70 4.95 -11.55
CA HIS A 13 10.34 3.68 -11.90
C HIS A 13 10.90 3.70 -13.31
N GLN A 14 10.15 4.26 -14.26
CA GLN A 14 10.62 4.39 -15.65
C GLN A 14 11.88 5.27 -15.75
N ALA A 15 11.90 6.40 -15.08
CA ALA A 15 13.05 7.30 -15.05
C ALA A 15 14.27 6.64 -14.40
N LEU A 16 14.08 5.95 -13.26
CA LEU A 16 15.16 5.24 -12.57
C LEU A 16 15.68 4.07 -13.41
N SER A 17 14.81 3.29 -14.05
CA SER A 17 15.21 2.20 -14.95
C SER A 17 16.07 2.72 -16.10
N ALA A 18 15.67 3.83 -16.72
CA ALA A 18 16.43 4.45 -17.82
C ALA A 18 17.79 4.98 -17.34
N GLN A 19 17.81 5.64 -16.17
CA GLN A 19 19.04 6.25 -15.63
C GLN A 19 20.08 5.20 -15.19
N PHE A 20 19.63 4.13 -14.56
CA PHE A 20 20.52 3.10 -14.00
C PHE A 20 20.72 1.90 -14.94
N GLY A 21 20.03 1.84 -16.09
CA GLY A 21 20.07 0.71 -17.01
C GLY A 21 19.51 -0.59 -16.41
N LEU A 22 18.50 -0.47 -15.52
CA LEU A 22 17.89 -1.60 -14.82
C LEU A 22 16.55 -1.96 -15.47
N ASN A 23 16.28 -3.26 -15.57
CA ASN A 23 15.00 -3.74 -16.11
C ASN A 23 13.84 -3.59 -15.11
N THR A 24 14.13 -3.61 -13.82
CA THR A 24 13.12 -3.51 -12.75
C THR A 24 13.62 -2.67 -11.59
N ILE A 25 12.71 -1.89 -11.02
CA ILE A 25 12.94 -1.13 -9.79
C ILE A 25 12.03 -1.72 -8.72
N HIS A 26 12.61 -2.16 -7.63
CA HIS A 26 11.87 -2.67 -6.49
C HIS A 26 11.30 -1.53 -5.65
N SER A 27 10.23 -1.81 -4.94
CA SER A 27 9.63 -0.87 -3.99
C SER A 27 9.52 -1.52 -2.62
N GLU A 28 9.67 -0.70 -1.59
CA GLU A 28 9.46 -1.09 -0.20
C GLU A 28 8.23 -0.37 0.35
N TYR A 29 7.46 -1.08 1.16
CA TYR A 29 6.39 -0.54 1.97
C TYR A 29 6.70 -0.80 3.44
N GLY A 30 6.87 0.26 4.18
CA GLY A 30 7.14 0.27 5.60
C GLY A 30 6.86 1.65 6.19
N MET A 31 6.88 1.72 7.49
CA MET A 31 6.70 2.94 8.26
C MET A 31 7.35 2.78 9.63
N THR A 32 7.52 3.90 10.34
CA THR A 32 8.13 3.92 11.69
C THR A 32 7.37 3.03 12.68
N GLU A 33 6.06 2.90 12.50
CA GLU A 33 5.16 2.12 13.34
C GLU A 33 5.25 0.60 13.13
N LEU A 34 5.92 0.15 12.06
CA LEU A 34 6.12 -1.26 11.74
C LEU A 34 7.55 -1.71 12.05
N MET A 35 7.71 -2.96 12.45
CA MET A 35 9.01 -3.64 12.52
C MET A 35 9.32 -4.41 11.23
N SER A 36 8.32 -4.69 10.42
CA SER A 36 8.42 -5.44 9.17
C SER A 36 8.21 -4.56 7.95
N GLN A 37 8.69 -5.00 6.79
CA GLN A 37 8.50 -4.34 5.51
C GLN A 37 7.86 -5.32 4.51
N ALA A 38 7.07 -4.79 3.58
CA ALA A 38 6.64 -5.51 2.40
C ALA A 38 7.40 -5.01 1.17
N TYR A 39 7.66 -5.89 0.23
CA TYR A 39 8.44 -5.58 -0.96
C TYR A 39 7.65 -5.88 -2.24
N ALA A 40 7.76 -4.98 -3.22
CA ALA A 40 7.30 -5.20 -4.58
C ALA A 40 8.50 -5.37 -5.50
N LEU A 41 8.68 -6.56 -6.03
CA LEU A 41 9.77 -6.88 -6.96
C LEU A 41 9.48 -6.37 -8.37
N SER A 42 8.21 -6.27 -8.74
CA SER A 42 7.74 -5.75 -10.03
C SER A 42 6.32 -5.22 -9.94
N GLU A 43 5.94 -4.34 -10.85
CA GLU A 43 4.56 -3.89 -11.10
C GLU A 43 3.82 -3.32 -9.87
N GLY A 44 4.54 -2.91 -8.82
CA GLY A 44 3.94 -2.37 -7.60
C GLY A 44 3.13 -3.38 -6.78
N ARG A 45 3.28 -4.68 -7.04
CA ARG A 45 2.65 -5.77 -6.31
C ARG A 45 3.49 -6.13 -5.10
N PHE A 46 3.01 -5.76 -3.93
CA PHE A 46 3.70 -5.99 -2.66
C PHE A 46 3.42 -7.37 -2.09
N GLN A 47 4.44 -7.94 -1.48
CA GLN A 47 4.35 -9.16 -0.69
C GLN A 47 4.83 -8.88 0.73
N ALA A 48 4.01 -9.24 1.71
CA ALA A 48 4.36 -9.16 3.11
C ALA A 48 5.11 -10.43 3.56
N PRO A 49 6.00 -10.33 4.56
CA PRO A 49 6.61 -11.51 5.16
C PRO A 49 5.55 -12.36 5.89
N PRO A 50 5.83 -13.65 6.16
CA PRO A 50 4.83 -14.57 6.75
C PRO A 50 4.27 -14.15 8.11
N TRP A 51 5.01 -13.37 8.88
CA TRP A 51 4.61 -12.85 10.20
C TRP A 51 3.89 -11.50 10.13
N MET A 52 3.70 -10.93 8.94
CA MET A 52 2.95 -9.71 8.72
C MET A 52 1.73 -9.99 7.86
N ARG A 53 0.56 -9.54 8.30
CA ARG A 53 -0.68 -9.68 7.54
C ARG A 53 -1.27 -8.33 7.20
N VAL A 54 -1.66 -8.18 5.94
CA VAL A 54 -2.34 -7.00 5.45
C VAL A 54 -3.82 -7.33 5.25
N LEU A 55 -4.68 -6.45 5.71
CA LEU A 55 -6.14 -6.55 5.60
C LEU A 55 -6.66 -5.24 5.03
N THR A 56 -7.82 -5.27 4.41
CA THR A 56 -8.52 -4.05 3.99
C THR A 56 -9.81 -3.85 4.79
N ARG A 57 -10.02 -2.64 5.29
CA ARG A 57 -11.26 -2.22 5.95
C ARG A 57 -12.09 -1.36 5.01
N ASP A 58 -13.40 -1.34 5.24
CA ASP A 58 -14.29 -0.43 4.53
C ASP A 58 -13.92 1.02 4.86
N PRO A 59 -13.79 1.90 3.86
CA PRO A 59 -13.50 3.32 4.10
C PRO A 59 -14.57 4.05 4.90
N GLU A 60 -15.82 3.64 4.79
CA GLU A 60 -16.97 4.26 5.47
C GLU A 60 -17.32 3.57 6.82
N ASP A 61 -16.92 2.31 6.97
CA ASP A 61 -17.10 1.54 8.20
C ASP A 61 -15.78 0.89 8.63
N PRO A 62 -14.98 1.55 9.47
CA PRO A 62 -13.66 1.07 9.87
C PRO A 62 -13.64 -0.28 10.60
N LEU A 63 -14.79 -0.73 11.13
CA LEU A 63 -14.91 -2.01 11.83
C LEU A 63 -15.19 -3.17 10.88
N SER A 64 -15.61 -2.88 9.65
CA SER A 64 -15.89 -3.90 8.63
C SER A 64 -14.69 -4.15 7.73
N LEU A 65 -14.32 -5.43 7.58
CA LEU A 65 -13.29 -5.84 6.64
C LEU A 65 -13.90 -6.11 5.27
N VAL A 66 -13.21 -5.68 4.23
CA VAL A 66 -13.58 -5.95 2.84
C VAL A 66 -12.57 -6.89 2.19
N ARG A 67 -13.03 -7.67 1.21
CA ARG A 67 -12.17 -8.60 0.45
C ARG A 67 -12.19 -8.24 -1.02
N GLN A 68 -11.01 -8.29 -1.65
CA GLN A 68 -10.83 -8.06 -3.10
C GLN A 68 -11.39 -6.71 -3.58
N ARG A 69 -11.61 -5.78 -2.67
CA ARG A 69 -12.03 -4.41 -2.93
C ARG A 69 -11.01 -3.45 -2.37
N THR A 70 -10.98 -2.25 -2.91
CA THR A 70 -10.19 -1.15 -2.36
C THR A 70 -10.72 -0.77 -0.99
N GLY A 71 -9.81 -0.59 -0.07
CA GLY A 71 -10.13 -0.20 1.30
C GLY A 71 -8.93 0.37 2.03
N GLY A 72 -9.14 0.81 3.25
CA GLY A 72 -8.07 1.23 4.14
C GLY A 72 -7.20 0.07 4.58
N ILE A 73 -5.91 0.22 4.53
CA ILE A 73 -4.96 -0.82 4.93
C ILE A 73 -4.92 -0.93 6.46
N ASN A 74 -5.17 -2.13 6.96
CA ASN A 74 -4.87 -2.56 8.32
C ASN A 74 -3.72 -3.56 8.29
N ILE A 75 -2.83 -3.46 9.26
CA ILE A 75 -1.65 -4.34 9.35
C ILE A 75 -1.64 -5.03 10.69
N ILE A 76 -1.35 -6.34 10.65
CA ILE A 76 -0.95 -7.13 11.82
C ILE A 76 0.51 -7.49 11.62
N ASP A 77 1.38 -6.97 12.48
CA ASP A 77 2.81 -7.22 12.44
C ASP A 77 3.25 -7.94 13.72
N LEU A 78 3.45 -9.24 13.63
CA LEU A 78 3.82 -10.06 14.78
C LEU A 78 5.27 -9.80 15.24
N ALA A 79 6.12 -9.21 14.42
CA ALA A 79 7.43 -8.75 14.84
C ALA A 79 7.35 -7.58 15.83
N ASN A 80 6.21 -6.88 15.86
CA ASN A 80 5.97 -5.69 16.70
C ASN A 80 5.07 -5.97 17.92
N VAL A 81 5.01 -7.22 18.36
CA VAL A 81 4.09 -7.66 19.44
C VAL A 81 4.38 -6.97 20.78
N TYR A 82 5.61 -6.59 21.05
CA TYR A 82 5.99 -5.92 22.30
C TYR A 82 5.70 -4.41 22.32
N SER A 83 5.30 -3.82 21.18
CA SER A 83 4.91 -2.44 21.08
C SER A 83 3.45 -2.33 20.63
N CYS A 84 3.20 -2.45 19.32
CA CYS A 84 1.84 -2.42 18.77
C CYS A 84 1.77 -3.30 17.52
N ALA A 85 1.17 -4.48 17.65
CA ALA A 85 1.05 -5.43 16.55
C ALA A 85 -0.07 -5.07 15.55
N PHE A 86 -1.05 -4.26 15.96
CA PHE A 86 -2.24 -3.95 15.17
C PHE A 86 -2.27 -2.47 14.79
N ILE A 87 -2.18 -2.17 13.51
CA ILE A 87 -2.10 -0.80 13.01
C ILE A 87 -3.14 -0.58 11.93
N GLY A 88 -4.00 0.44 12.13
CA GLY A 88 -4.86 1.01 11.10
C GLY A 88 -4.13 2.17 10.42
N THR A 89 -3.73 2.00 9.18
CA THR A 89 -3.03 3.04 8.43
C THR A 89 -4.00 4.00 7.76
N GLN A 90 -3.48 5.10 7.23
CA GLN A 90 -4.21 5.99 6.33
C GLN A 90 -3.92 5.70 4.85
N ASP A 91 -3.39 4.54 4.55
CA ASP A 91 -3.13 4.12 3.20
C ASP A 91 -4.33 3.37 2.60
N LEU A 92 -4.58 3.60 1.33
CA LEU A 92 -5.56 2.85 0.53
C LEU A 92 -4.86 1.75 -0.24
N GLY A 93 -5.50 0.61 -0.34
CA GLY A 93 -4.97 -0.50 -1.10
C GLY A 93 -6.01 -1.55 -1.44
N LYS A 94 -5.57 -2.52 -2.21
CA LYS A 94 -6.38 -3.69 -2.60
C LYS A 94 -5.56 -4.95 -2.40
N ILE A 95 -6.16 -5.95 -1.75
CA ILE A 95 -5.53 -7.25 -1.51
C ILE A 95 -6.03 -8.26 -2.54
N ASN A 96 -5.09 -9.03 -3.09
CA ASN A 96 -5.37 -10.13 -3.99
C ASN A 96 -5.69 -11.42 -3.19
N SER A 97 -6.23 -12.43 -3.88
CA SER A 97 -6.57 -13.73 -3.28
C SER A 97 -5.37 -14.47 -2.69
N ASP A 98 -4.16 -14.22 -3.21
CA ASP A 98 -2.90 -14.82 -2.75
C ASP A 98 -2.24 -14.04 -1.58
N GLY A 99 -2.89 -12.98 -1.08
CA GLY A 99 -2.39 -12.13 0.00
C GLY A 99 -1.43 -11.03 -0.43
N SER A 100 -1.01 -10.98 -1.69
CA SER A 100 -0.29 -9.83 -2.22
C SER A 100 -1.22 -8.61 -2.32
N PHE A 101 -0.65 -7.41 -2.34
CA PHE A 101 -1.47 -6.19 -2.33
C PHE A 101 -0.86 -5.08 -3.18
N TYR A 102 -1.72 -4.14 -3.56
CA TYR A 102 -1.36 -2.89 -4.22
C TYR A 102 -1.67 -1.72 -3.31
N LEU A 103 -0.81 -0.70 -3.37
CA LEU A 103 -1.05 0.59 -2.72
C LEU A 103 -1.58 1.57 -3.78
N LEU A 104 -2.68 2.22 -3.46
CA LEU A 104 -3.40 3.11 -4.38
C LEU A 104 -3.31 4.59 -3.98
N GLY A 105 -2.75 4.89 -2.83
CA GLY A 105 -2.61 6.24 -2.30
C GLY A 105 -2.89 6.32 -0.81
N ARG A 106 -3.21 7.51 -0.33
CA ARG A 106 -3.58 7.76 1.06
C ARG A 106 -5.00 8.28 1.17
N PHE A 107 -5.61 8.03 2.34
CA PHE A 107 -6.85 8.69 2.68
C PHE A 107 -6.61 10.20 2.76
N ASP A 108 -7.33 10.95 1.91
CA ASP A 108 -7.64 12.32 2.16
C ASP A 108 -9.18 12.41 2.16
N HIS A 109 -9.77 13.23 3.01
CA HIS A 109 -11.22 13.39 3.09
C HIS A 109 -11.87 13.81 1.76
N SER A 110 -11.08 14.34 0.82
CA SER A 110 -11.49 14.63 -0.56
C SER A 110 -11.45 13.42 -1.48
N ASP A 111 -10.60 12.41 -1.20
CA ASP A 111 -10.33 11.28 -2.10
C ASP A 111 -11.33 10.13 -1.96
N ILE A 112 -12.06 10.04 -0.85
CA ILE A 112 -13.11 9.02 -0.64
C ILE A 112 -14.18 9.08 -1.73
N ARG A 113 -14.44 10.27 -2.29
CA ARG A 113 -15.36 10.45 -3.43
C ARG A 113 -14.73 10.11 -4.79
N GLY A 114 -13.40 10.16 -4.90
CA GLY A 114 -12.65 9.86 -6.12
C GLY A 114 -12.30 8.39 -6.30
N CYS A 115 -12.19 7.60 -5.22
CA CYS A 115 -11.85 6.18 -5.29
C CYS A 115 -12.88 5.34 -6.05
N ASN A 116 -14.15 5.77 -6.10
CA ASN A 116 -15.16 5.11 -6.91
C ASN A 116 -14.99 5.35 -8.42
N LEU A 117 -14.29 6.42 -8.82
CA LEU A 117 -14.03 6.75 -10.24
C LEU A 117 -12.81 6.02 -10.82
N LEU A 118 -11.89 5.55 -9.96
CA LEU A 118 -10.71 4.79 -10.39
C LEU A 118 -10.97 3.28 -10.51
N LEU A 119 -12.16 2.81 -10.12
CA LEU A 119 -12.56 1.40 -10.20
C LEU A 119 -13.29 1.04 -11.50
N GLU A 120 -13.61 2.01 -12.35
CA GLU A 120 -14.27 1.79 -13.64
C GLU A 120 -13.35 1.93 -14.86
N ALA A 121 -12.06 2.03 -14.61
CA ALA A 121 -11.07 2.06 -15.68
C ALA A 121 -10.22 0.79 -15.72
#